data_0411a94491178e0e91bec7568f6a7f5f
#
_entry.id   0411a94491178e0e91bec7568f6a7f5f
#
_cell.length_a   1.000
_cell.length_b   1.000
_cell.length_c   1.000
_cell.angle_alpha   90.00
_cell.angle_beta   90.00
_cell.angle_gamma   90.00
#
_symmetry.space_group_name_H-M   'P 1'
#
loop_
_entity.id
_entity.type
_entity.pdbx_description
1 polymer ?
#
loop_
_entity_poly.entity_id
_entity_poly.type
_entity_poly.pdbx_seq_one_letter_code
_entity_poly.pdbx_strand_id
1 'polypeptide(L)'
;INKNFFDDKLSLNATVGASINDIQEDAMYLKGGLEQIPNFFHYGNINVNTSKRNESKWHDQVQSVFASAELGWNHQLYLTVTGRNDWASQLAFTSKGSYFYPSVGLSWLVSESVKLPKAISYLKVRGSWAEVASSPNRYLTQMQYTYNEQTNTYEYPASHYNTNLKPENTKSWELGVNAKFLGNRINLDMTFYRS
;
A
#
# COMPACT_ATOMS: atom_id res chain seq x y z
N ILE A 1 22.80 2.06 5.49
CA ILE A 1 24.20 1.60 5.33
C ILE A 1 24.51 1.70 3.85
N ASN A 2 25.63 2.35 3.53
CA ASN A 2 26.13 2.44 2.17
C ASN A 2 27.61 2.07 2.20
N LYS A 3 28.02 1.04 1.47
CA LYS A 3 29.40 0.53 1.45
C LYS A 3 29.78 0.03 0.08
N ASN A 4 31.02 0.30 -0.31
CA ASN A 4 31.67 -0.24 -1.49
C ASN A 4 32.75 -1.23 -1.09
N PHE A 5 32.91 -2.27 -1.87
CA PHE A 5 33.87 -3.36 -1.68
C PHE A 5 34.59 -3.64 -2.99
N PHE A 6 35.79 -4.24 -2.89
CA PHE A 6 36.57 -4.72 -4.03
C PHE A 6 36.86 -3.62 -5.09
N ASP A 7 37.43 -2.49 -4.64
CA ASP A 7 37.74 -1.35 -5.50
C ASP A 7 36.50 -0.86 -6.31
N ASP A 8 35.39 -0.63 -5.60
CA ASP A 8 34.10 -0.17 -6.12
C ASP A 8 33.39 -1.13 -7.10
N LYS A 9 33.84 -2.38 -7.21
CA LYS A 9 33.17 -3.38 -8.05
C LYS A 9 31.87 -3.90 -7.44
N LEU A 10 31.75 -3.88 -6.12
CA LEU A 10 30.53 -4.29 -5.42
C LEU A 10 30.06 -3.13 -4.54
N SER A 11 28.86 -2.65 -4.78
CA SER A 11 28.19 -1.67 -3.93
C SER A 11 27.04 -2.32 -3.17
N LEU A 12 26.90 -1.99 -1.89
CA LEU A 12 25.77 -2.38 -1.05
C LEU A 12 25.12 -1.11 -0.49
N ASN A 13 23.84 -0.95 -0.77
CA ASN A 13 22.98 0.04 -0.14
C ASN A 13 21.87 -0.70 0.62
N ALA A 14 21.79 -0.52 1.94
CA ALA A 14 20.79 -1.20 2.76
C ALA A 14 20.11 -0.20 3.69
N THR A 15 18.80 -0.32 3.79
CA THR A 15 17.93 0.48 4.67
C THR A 15 17.07 -0.46 5.51
N VAL A 16 16.92 -0.13 6.79
CA VAL A 16 15.98 -0.76 7.70
C VAL A 16 15.17 0.36 8.35
N GLY A 17 13.88 0.15 8.48
CA GLY A 17 12.99 1.12 9.07
C GLY A 17 11.78 0.49 9.74
N ALA A 18 11.11 1.29 10.54
CA ALA A 18 9.85 0.97 11.16
C ALA A 18 8.90 2.15 11.01
N SER A 19 7.61 1.89 10.94
CA SER A 19 6.59 2.93 10.92
C SER A 19 5.37 2.53 11.72
N ILE A 20 4.68 3.53 12.25
CA ILE A 20 3.36 3.39 12.86
C ILE A 20 2.44 4.35 12.13
N ASN A 21 1.35 3.81 11.61
CA ASN A 21 0.25 4.59 11.06
C ASN A 21 -0.94 4.42 11.99
N ASP A 22 -1.40 5.51 12.56
CA ASP A 22 -2.49 5.55 13.53
C ASP A 22 -3.53 6.54 13.02
N ILE A 23 -4.74 6.05 12.75
CA ILE A 23 -5.82 6.85 12.16
C ILE A 23 -7.05 6.70 13.02
N GLN A 24 -7.55 7.81 13.52
CA GLN A 24 -8.79 7.89 14.27
C GLN A 24 -9.78 8.82 13.56
N GLU A 25 -11.01 8.39 13.46
CA GLU A 25 -12.12 9.21 12.98
C GLU A 25 -13.18 9.34 14.08
N ASP A 26 -13.64 10.55 14.27
CA ASP A 26 -14.79 10.88 15.11
C ASP A 26 -15.68 11.82 14.30
N ALA A 27 -16.81 11.33 13.84
CA ALA A 27 -17.71 12.05 12.96
C ALA A 27 -19.15 12.03 13.49
N MET A 28 -19.79 13.19 13.46
CA MET A 28 -21.19 13.35 13.81
C MET A 28 -21.97 13.81 12.58
N TYR A 29 -23.06 13.11 12.31
CA TYR A 29 -23.96 13.42 11.21
C TYR A 29 -25.30 13.88 11.74
N LEU A 30 -25.79 15.01 11.22
CA LEU A 30 -27.10 15.55 11.50
C LEU A 30 -27.85 15.75 10.19
N LYS A 31 -29.02 15.14 10.04
CA LYS A 31 -29.87 15.25 8.86
C LYS A 31 -31.31 15.55 9.29
N GLY A 32 -31.91 16.59 8.74
CA GLY A 32 -33.29 16.96 9.03
C GLY A 32 -33.81 18.05 8.12
N GLY A 33 -35.12 18.33 8.22
CA GLY A 33 -35.72 19.49 7.55
C GLY A 33 -35.27 20.80 8.17
N LEU A 34 -35.34 21.89 7.43
CA LEU A 34 -35.12 23.23 7.95
C LEU A 34 -36.32 23.64 8.83
N GLU A 35 -36.06 24.33 9.96
CA GLU A 35 -37.11 24.67 10.93
C GLU A 35 -37.78 25.98 10.63
N GLN A 36 -37.03 27.07 10.54
CA GLN A 36 -37.59 28.42 10.53
C GLN A 36 -37.26 29.20 9.25
N ILE A 37 -36.02 29.08 8.75
CA ILE A 37 -35.54 29.92 7.65
C ILE A 37 -35.37 29.08 6.38
N PRO A 38 -36.19 29.25 5.35
CA PRO A 38 -36.04 28.54 4.08
C PRO A 38 -34.67 28.85 3.43
N ASN A 39 -34.05 27.82 2.85
CA ASN A 39 -32.75 27.89 2.16
C ASN A 39 -31.56 28.33 3.02
N PHE A 40 -31.71 28.41 4.34
CA PHE A 40 -30.61 28.64 5.27
C PHE A 40 -30.08 27.32 5.82
N PHE A 41 -29.04 26.74 5.18
CA PHE A 41 -28.44 25.45 5.50
C PHE A 41 -27.40 25.59 6.63
N HIS A 42 -27.90 25.71 7.85
CA HIS A 42 -27.08 25.81 9.07
C HIS A 42 -27.61 24.83 10.12
N TYR A 43 -26.71 24.23 10.91
CA TYR A 43 -27.07 23.25 11.94
C TYR A 43 -28.12 23.76 12.94
N GLY A 44 -28.04 25.05 13.33
CA GLY A 44 -29.02 25.69 14.20
C GLY A 44 -30.41 25.89 13.58
N ASN A 45 -30.57 25.68 12.27
CA ASN A 45 -31.85 25.77 11.56
C ASN A 45 -32.44 24.39 11.20
N ILE A 46 -31.89 23.31 11.77
CA ILE A 46 -32.45 21.97 11.59
C ILE A 46 -33.48 21.70 12.68
N ASN A 47 -34.66 21.24 12.28
CA ASN A 47 -35.71 20.83 13.21
C ASN A 47 -35.28 19.65 14.06
N VAL A 48 -35.08 19.88 15.36
CA VAL A 48 -34.55 18.92 16.30
C VAL A 48 -35.46 17.70 16.48
N ASN A 49 -36.79 17.91 16.37
CA ASN A 49 -37.80 16.87 16.58
C ASN A 49 -37.89 15.86 15.44
N THR A 50 -37.47 16.28 14.22
CA THR A 50 -37.47 15.43 13.02
C THR A 50 -36.07 15.05 12.56
N SER A 51 -35.03 15.52 13.25
CA SER A 51 -33.66 15.25 12.88
C SER A 51 -33.24 13.83 13.20
N LYS A 52 -32.46 13.26 12.30
CA LYS A 52 -31.71 12.02 12.53
C LYS A 52 -30.27 12.38 12.87
N ARG A 53 -29.78 11.80 13.93
CA ARG A 53 -28.39 11.96 14.40
C ARG A 53 -27.69 10.61 14.25
N ASN A 54 -26.46 10.64 13.83
CA ASN A 54 -25.61 9.45 13.80
C ASN A 54 -24.20 9.84 14.17
N GLU A 55 -23.54 8.99 14.93
CA GLU A 55 -22.14 9.15 15.33
C GLU A 55 -21.34 7.98 14.73
N SER A 56 -20.24 8.27 14.11
CA SER A 56 -19.28 7.28 13.61
C SER A 56 -17.94 7.50 14.28
N LYS A 57 -17.46 6.46 14.96
CA LYS A 57 -16.12 6.47 15.57
C LYS A 57 -15.39 5.21 15.18
N TRP A 58 -14.14 5.39 14.75
CA TRP A 58 -13.29 4.25 14.49
C TRP A 58 -11.83 4.62 14.67
N HIS A 59 -11.02 3.59 14.92
CA HIS A 59 -9.60 3.72 15.15
C HIS A 59 -8.88 2.54 14.46
N ASP A 60 -7.98 2.85 13.57
CA ASP A 60 -7.13 1.89 12.86
C ASP A 60 -5.67 2.16 13.18
N GLN A 61 -4.91 1.11 13.43
CA GLN A 61 -3.46 1.19 13.61
C GLN A 61 -2.78 0.12 12.77
N VAL A 62 -1.70 0.51 12.09
CA VAL A 62 -0.79 -0.40 11.39
C VAL A 62 0.63 -0.12 11.87
N GLN A 63 1.27 -1.12 12.42
CA GLN A 63 2.70 -1.10 12.77
C GLN A 63 3.48 -1.87 11.72
N SER A 64 4.64 -1.37 11.35
CA SER A 64 5.41 -1.96 10.25
C SER A 64 6.89 -1.96 10.53
N VAL A 65 7.54 -3.03 10.10
CA VAL A 65 9.00 -3.11 10.01
C VAL A 65 9.35 -3.49 8.57
N PHE A 66 10.33 -2.80 8.00
CA PHE A 66 10.75 -3.03 6.63
C PHE A 66 12.27 -2.97 6.48
N ALA A 67 12.75 -3.69 5.49
CA ALA A 67 14.13 -3.64 5.07
C ALA A 67 14.23 -3.66 3.55
N SER A 68 15.24 -2.98 3.03
CA SER A 68 15.63 -3.04 1.62
C SER A 68 17.14 -3.18 1.50
N ALA A 69 17.59 -3.92 0.49
CA ALA A 69 18.99 -4.02 0.14
C ALA A 69 19.13 -3.96 -1.38
N GLU A 70 20.05 -3.15 -1.85
CA GLU A 70 20.47 -3.10 -3.24
C GLU A 70 21.95 -3.47 -3.35
N LEU A 71 22.23 -4.47 -4.17
CA LEU A 71 23.57 -4.93 -4.51
C LEU A 71 23.88 -4.52 -5.94
N GLY A 72 24.89 -3.68 -6.13
CA GLY A 72 25.38 -3.29 -7.44
C GLY A 72 26.70 -4.00 -7.76
N TRP A 73 26.79 -4.63 -8.93
CA TRP A 73 27.99 -5.31 -9.42
C TRP A 73 28.55 -4.61 -10.66
N ASN A 74 29.81 -4.18 -10.58
CA ASN A 74 30.56 -3.53 -11.66
C ASN A 74 29.84 -2.35 -12.32
N HIS A 75 28.93 -1.67 -11.60
CA HIS A 75 28.04 -0.64 -12.16
C HIS A 75 27.15 -1.13 -13.32
N GLN A 76 27.01 -2.44 -13.50
CA GLN A 76 26.32 -3.06 -14.63
C GLN A 76 25.06 -3.81 -14.19
N LEU A 77 25.14 -4.52 -13.08
CA LEU A 77 24.06 -5.37 -12.58
C LEU A 77 23.63 -4.90 -11.19
N TYR A 78 22.33 -4.73 -10.99
CA TYR A 78 21.76 -4.31 -9.73
C TYR A 78 20.67 -5.26 -9.31
N LEU A 79 20.81 -5.83 -8.13
CA LEU A 79 19.81 -6.67 -7.47
C LEU A 79 19.23 -5.90 -6.30
N THR A 80 17.92 -5.65 -6.32
CA THR A 80 17.19 -5.04 -5.22
C THR A 80 16.29 -6.07 -4.57
N VAL A 81 16.36 -6.20 -3.25
CA VAL A 81 15.48 -7.07 -2.46
C VAL A 81 14.85 -6.22 -1.39
N THR A 82 13.53 -6.34 -1.23
CA THR A 82 12.81 -5.67 -0.15
C THR A 82 11.92 -6.64 0.59
N GLY A 83 11.66 -6.36 1.84
CA GLY A 83 10.70 -7.09 2.64
C GLY A 83 10.06 -6.17 3.67
N ARG A 84 8.75 -6.33 3.87
CA ARG A 84 8.01 -5.59 4.87
C ARG A 84 7.06 -6.54 5.60
N ASN A 85 6.97 -6.36 6.91
CA ASN A 85 5.97 -7.03 7.73
C ASN A 85 5.09 -5.98 8.40
N ASP A 86 3.78 -6.14 8.26
CA ASP A 86 2.78 -5.26 8.85
C ASP A 86 1.94 -6.01 9.88
N TRP A 87 1.66 -5.37 11.01
CA TRP A 87 0.69 -5.76 12.02
C TRP A 87 -0.46 -4.76 11.97
N ALA A 88 -1.61 -5.21 11.52
CA ALA A 88 -2.77 -4.35 11.31
C ALA A 88 -3.87 -4.65 12.35
N SER A 89 -4.45 -3.61 12.94
CA SER A 89 -5.55 -3.73 13.92
C SER A 89 -6.79 -4.43 13.34
N GLN A 90 -7.01 -4.33 12.01
CA GLN A 90 -8.09 -5.02 11.30
C GLN A 90 -7.98 -6.54 11.34
N LEU A 91 -6.78 -7.07 11.61
CA LEU A 91 -6.50 -8.50 11.78
C LEU A 91 -6.40 -8.93 13.24
N ALA A 92 -6.72 -8.04 14.18
CA ALA A 92 -6.82 -8.38 15.59
C ALA A 92 -7.77 -9.56 15.78
N PHE A 93 -7.41 -10.45 16.72
CA PHE A 93 -8.18 -11.67 17.04
C PHE A 93 -8.21 -12.75 15.93
N THR A 94 -7.42 -12.59 14.88
CA THR A 94 -7.21 -13.66 13.89
C THR A 94 -5.95 -14.46 14.22
N SER A 95 -5.86 -15.67 13.64
CA SER A 95 -4.65 -16.49 13.72
C SER A 95 -3.46 -15.88 12.94
N LYS A 96 -3.71 -14.86 12.12
CA LYS A 96 -2.73 -14.18 11.26
C LYS A 96 -2.75 -12.66 11.50
N GLY A 97 -2.33 -12.25 12.69
CA GLY A 97 -2.25 -10.84 13.09
C GLY A 97 -1.21 -10.01 12.35
N SER A 98 -0.38 -10.63 11.51
CA SER A 98 0.61 -9.95 10.66
C SER A 98 0.73 -10.59 9.29
N TYR A 99 1.27 -9.84 8.35
CA TYR A 99 1.56 -10.31 7.01
C TYR A 99 2.87 -9.74 6.50
N PHE A 100 3.62 -10.62 5.83
CA PHE A 100 4.90 -10.31 5.21
C PHE A 100 4.75 -10.29 3.70
N TYR A 101 5.33 -9.30 3.05
CA TYR A 101 5.35 -9.19 1.61
C TYR A 101 6.72 -8.75 1.08
N PRO A 102 7.34 -9.60 0.28
CA PRO A 102 8.64 -9.37 -0.33
C PRO A 102 8.54 -8.77 -1.72
N SER A 103 9.65 -8.16 -2.17
CA SER A 103 9.88 -7.91 -3.58
C SER A 103 11.33 -8.19 -3.96
N VAL A 104 11.53 -8.49 -5.25
CA VAL A 104 12.85 -8.65 -5.83
C VAL A 104 12.88 -8.00 -7.21
N GLY A 105 13.91 -7.23 -7.48
CA GLY A 105 14.14 -6.56 -8.77
C GLY A 105 15.56 -6.79 -9.25
N LEU A 106 15.70 -7.04 -10.55
CA LEU A 106 16.99 -7.15 -11.23
C LEU A 106 17.04 -6.13 -12.35
N SER A 107 18.14 -5.41 -12.44
CA SER A 107 18.39 -4.40 -13.45
C SER A 107 19.78 -4.60 -14.05
N TRP A 108 19.84 -4.72 -15.36
CA TRP A 108 21.09 -4.95 -16.10
C TRP A 108 21.32 -3.84 -17.12
N LEU A 109 22.45 -3.13 -16.97
CA LEU A 109 22.94 -2.16 -17.94
C LEU A 109 23.74 -2.91 -18.99
N VAL A 110 23.08 -3.36 -20.04
CA VAL A 110 23.68 -4.14 -21.11
C VAL A 110 24.74 -3.33 -21.84
N SER A 111 24.52 -2.02 -22.01
CA SER A 111 25.47 -1.10 -22.64
C SER A 111 26.81 -0.98 -21.94
N GLU A 112 26.86 -1.27 -20.63
CA GLU A 112 28.11 -1.26 -19.85
C GLU A 112 28.81 -2.63 -19.86
N SER A 113 28.08 -3.69 -20.21
CA SER A 113 28.59 -5.06 -20.18
C SER A 113 29.06 -5.55 -21.54
N VAL A 114 28.43 -5.09 -22.63
CA VAL A 114 28.61 -5.61 -23.98
C VAL A 114 28.78 -4.47 -24.97
N LYS A 115 29.70 -4.61 -25.94
CA LYS A 115 29.82 -3.66 -27.04
C LYS A 115 28.59 -3.75 -27.97
N LEU A 116 27.78 -2.71 -27.94
CA LEU A 116 26.58 -2.60 -28.77
C LEU A 116 26.91 -1.98 -30.15
N PRO A 117 26.08 -2.22 -31.18
CA PRO A 117 26.14 -1.49 -32.43
C PRO A 117 26.07 0.02 -32.20
N LYS A 118 26.77 0.81 -33.06
CA LYS A 118 26.85 2.29 -32.96
C LYS A 118 25.46 2.99 -32.92
N ALA A 119 24.43 2.34 -33.44
CA ALA A 119 23.08 2.85 -33.44
C ALA A 119 22.45 2.87 -32.05
N ILE A 120 22.89 1.99 -31.14
CA ILE A 120 22.36 1.85 -29.76
C ILE A 120 23.34 2.53 -28.80
N SER A 121 22.92 3.65 -28.22
CA SER A 121 23.75 4.44 -27.31
C SER A 121 23.61 3.98 -25.84
N TYR A 122 22.50 3.32 -25.50
CA TYR A 122 22.20 2.84 -24.16
C TYR A 122 21.17 1.72 -24.23
N LEU A 123 21.38 0.70 -23.42
CA LEU A 123 20.40 -0.39 -23.26
C LEU A 123 20.41 -0.88 -21.82
N LYS A 124 19.24 -0.82 -21.19
CA LYS A 124 18.96 -1.34 -19.86
C LYS A 124 17.76 -2.28 -19.90
N VAL A 125 17.90 -3.45 -19.31
CA VAL A 125 16.81 -4.41 -19.11
C VAL A 125 16.53 -4.51 -17.63
N ARG A 126 15.26 -4.55 -17.25
CA ARG A 126 14.83 -4.71 -15.87
C ARG A 126 13.76 -5.77 -15.75
N GLY A 127 13.75 -6.48 -14.65
CA GLY A 127 12.69 -7.42 -14.30
C GLY A 127 12.43 -7.31 -12.80
N SER A 128 11.17 -7.38 -12.38
CA SER A 128 10.82 -7.40 -10.97
C SER A 128 9.65 -8.32 -10.70
N TRP A 129 9.61 -8.80 -9.48
CA TRP A 129 8.49 -9.50 -8.89
C TRP A 129 8.21 -8.89 -7.52
N ALA A 130 6.94 -8.69 -7.21
CA ALA A 130 6.52 -8.16 -5.93
C ALA A 130 5.24 -8.84 -5.47
N GLU A 131 5.15 -9.03 -4.17
CA GLU A 131 3.91 -9.38 -3.48
C GLU A 131 3.49 -8.18 -2.63
N VAL A 132 2.20 -7.82 -2.69
CA VAL A 132 1.60 -6.77 -1.89
C VAL A 132 0.43 -7.36 -1.14
N ALA A 133 0.32 -7.02 0.13
CA ALA A 133 -0.78 -7.46 0.96
C ALA A 133 -1.64 -6.26 1.39
N SER A 134 -2.96 -6.46 1.46
CA SER A 134 -3.93 -5.47 1.90
C SER A 134 -4.74 -6.01 3.06
N SER A 135 -4.93 -5.19 4.09
CA SER A 135 -5.79 -5.54 5.22
C SER A 135 -7.26 -5.61 4.80
N PRO A 136 -8.05 -6.52 5.39
CA PRO A 136 -9.48 -6.53 5.21
C PRO A 136 -10.13 -5.27 5.82
N ASN A 137 -11.42 -5.08 5.55
CA ASN A 137 -12.20 -4.04 6.22
C ASN A 137 -12.22 -4.25 7.73
N ARG A 138 -12.39 -3.14 8.47
CA ARG A 138 -12.44 -3.19 9.94
C ARG A 138 -13.66 -3.97 10.44
N TYR A 139 -13.52 -4.50 11.67
CA TYR A 139 -14.58 -5.14 12.44
C TYR A 139 -15.16 -6.43 11.84
N LEU A 140 -14.46 -7.04 10.88
CA LEU A 140 -14.89 -8.32 10.30
C LEU A 140 -14.43 -9.54 11.13
N THR A 141 -13.56 -9.35 12.10
CA THR A 141 -13.00 -10.42 12.94
C THR A 141 -13.77 -10.68 14.22
N GLN A 142 -14.63 -9.73 14.60
CA GLN A 142 -15.47 -9.82 15.78
C GLN A 142 -16.91 -9.48 15.46
N MET A 143 -17.85 -10.09 16.22
CA MET A 143 -19.26 -9.74 16.14
C MET A 143 -19.48 -8.37 16.74
N GLN A 144 -20.11 -7.47 15.97
CA GLN A 144 -20.52 -6.16 16.43
C GLN A 144 -22.03 -6.02 16.28
N TYR A 145 -22.69 -5.54 17.32
CA TYR A 145 -24.09 -5.17 17.28
C TYR A 145 -24.22 -3.74 16.78
N THR A 146 -25.18 -3.50 15.92
CA THR A 146 -25.55 -2.14 15.49
C THR A 146 -26.71 -1.66 16.36
N TYR A 147 -26.56 -0.50 16.98
CA TYR A 147 -27.64 0.14 17.72
C TYR A 147 -28.57 0.85 16.75
N ASN A 148 -29.84 0.48 16.77
CA ASN A 148 -30.87 1.14 15.99
C ASN A 148 -31.58 2.19 16.86
N GLU A 149 -31.31 3.46 16.61
CA GLU A 149 -31.89 4.58 17.36
C GLU A 149 -33.39 4.73 17.14
N GLN A 150 -33.97 4.21 16.07
CA GLN A 150 -35.40 4.32 15.78
C GLN A 150 -36.23 3.34 16.64
N THR A 151 -35.69 2.14 16.82
CA THR A 151 -36.35 1.08 17.59
C THR A 151 -35.81 0.97 19.01
N ASN A 152 -34.75 1.70 19.32
CA ASN A 152 -34.02 1.67 20.59
C ASN A 152 -33.56 0.24 20.97
N THR A 153 -33.10 -0.51 19.94
CA THR A 153 -32.69 -1.91 20.08
C THR A 153 -31.31 -2.13 19.46
N TYR A 154 -30.66 -3.21 19.91
CA TYR A 154 -29.45 -3.71 19.24
C TYR A 154 -29.83 -4.74 18.18
N GLU A 155 -29.32 -4.56 17.01
CA GLU A 155 -29.51 -5.47 15.88
C GLU A 155 -28.28 -6.34 15.68
N TYR A 156 -28.50 -7.60 15.33
CA TYR A 156 -27.45 -8.51 14.91
C TYR A 156 -26.85 -8.06 13.58
N PRO A 157 -25.53 -8.18 13.41
CA PRO A 157 -24.93 -7.87 12.13
C PRO A 157 -25.45 -8.80 11.03
N ALA A 158 -25.70 -8.24 9.85
CA ALA A 158 -26.11 -8.99 8.68
C ALA A 158 -24.99 -9.92 8.14
N SER A 159 -23.75 -9.69 8.53
CA SER A 159 -22.58 -10.48 8.12
C SER A 159 -21.99 -11.22 9.30
N HIS A 160 -21.59 -12.48 9.08
CA HIS A 160 -20.88 -13.26 10.07
C HIS A 160 -19.42 -12.79 10.18
N TYR A 161 -18.92 -12.72 11.42
CA TYR A 161 -17.49 -12.50 11.67
C TYR A 161 -16.68 -13.73 11.28
N ASN A 162 -15.44 -13.51 10.91
CA ASN A 162 -14.53 -14.58 10.52
C ASN A 162 -13.17 -14.41 11.21
N THR A 163 -12.87 -15.27 12.16
CA THR A 163 -11.58 -15.28 12.87
C THR A 163 -10.42 -15.85 12.04
N ASN A 164 -10.71 -16.44 10.89
CA ASN A 164 -9.72 -16.95 9.94
C ASN A 164 -9.46 -16.00 8.76
N LEU A 165 -9.86 -14.74 8.88
CA LEU A 165 -9.55 -13.73 7.88
C LEU A 165 -8.05 -13.64 7.64
N LYS A 166 -7.71 -13.50 6.37
CA LYS A 166 -6.35 -13.31 5.89
C LYS A 166 -6.28 -12.02 5.08
N PRO A 167 -5.11 -11.39 5.01
CA PRO A 167 -4.90 -10.31 4.06
C PRO A 167 -5.13 -10.79 2.63
N GLU A 168 -5.57 -9.89 1.79
CA GLU A 168 -5.62 -10.10 0.35
C GLU A 168 -4.22 -9.90 -0.22
N ASN A 169 -3.71 -10.89 -0.94
CA ASN A 169 -2.38 -10.85 -1.53
C ASN A 169 -2.47 -10.73 -3.05
N THR A 170 -1.81 -9.71 -3.57
CA THR A 170 -1.63 -9.51 -5.01
C THR A 170 -0.16 -9.75 -5.37
N LYS A 171 0.09 -10.56 -6.42
CA LYS A 171 1.42 -10.84 -6.95
C LYS A 171 1.54 -10.22 -8.33
N SER A 172 2.60 -9.49 -8.55
CA SER A 172 2.85 -8.80 -9.82
C SER A 172 4.24 -9.10 -10.38
N TRP A 173 4.33 -9.02 -11.71
CA TRP A 173 5.55 -9.17 -12.48
C TRP A 173 5.72 -7.97 -13.38
N GLU A 174 6.93 -7.51 -13.48
CA GLU A 174 7.31 -6.48 -14.44
C GLU A 174 8.54 -6.90 -15.24
N LEU A 175 8.49 -6.64 -16.56
CA LEU A 175 9.64 -6.70 -17.45
C LEU A 175 9.74 -5.39 -18.22
N GLY A 176 10.87 -4.73 -18.16
CA GLY A 176 11.07 -3.44 -18.81
C GLY A 176 12.36 -3.37 -19.60
N VAL A 177 12.32 -2.61 -20.68
CA VAL A 177 13.48 -2.30 -21.52
C VAL A 177 13.54 -0.79 -21.70
N ASN A 178 14.69 -0.21 -21.41
CA ASN A 178 14.98 1.19 -21.73
C ASN A 178 16.14 1.23 -22.73
N ALA A 179 15.92 1.80 -23.92
CA ALA A 179 16.90 1.88 -24.98
C ALA A 179 17.01 3.29 -25.54
N LYS A 180 18.23 3.75 -25.79
CA LYS A 180 18.50 5.02 -26.46
C LYS A 180 19.30 4.78 -27.75
N PHE A 181 18.90 5.49 -28.77
CA PHE A 181 19.46 5.31 -30.12
C PHE A 181 20.03 6.62 -30.68
N LEU A 182 20.90 6.49 -31.65
CA LEU A 182 21.44 7.59 -32.49
C LEU A 182 22.02 8.75 -31.65
N GLY A 183 22.88 8.43 -30.68
CA GLY A 183 23.46 9.44 -29.79
C GLY A 183 22.43 10.09 -28.87
N ASN A 184 21.52 9.28 -28.31
CA ASN A 184 20.45 9.67 -27.39
C ASN A 184 19.33 10.55 -28.00
N ARG A 185 19.22 10.59 -29.33
CA ARG A 185 18.15 11.36 -30.01
C ARG A 185 16.80 10.68 -29.94
N ILE A 186 16.76 9.36 -29.80
CA ILE A 186 15.53 8.58 -29.64
C ILE A 186 15.64 7.82 -28.34
N ASN A 187 14.63 7.93 -27.51
CA ASN A 187 14.49 7.17 -26.26
C ASN A 187 13.23 6.31 -26.32
N LEU A 188 13.40 5.01 -26.04
CA LEU A 188 12.32 4.03 -25.94
C LEU A 188 12.31 3.48 -24.51
N ASP A 189 11.19 3.58 -23.82
CA ASP A 189 10.93 2.88 -22.56
C ASP A 189 9.65 2.06 -22.71
N MET A 190 9.80 0.75 -22.58
CA MET A 190 8.68 -0.20 -22.66
C MET A 190 8.64 -1.03 -21.40
N THR A 191 7.46 -1.18 -20.83
CA THR A 191 7.24 -2.03 -19.66
C THR A 191 6.03 -2.91 -19.90
N PHE A 192 6.22 -4.20 -19.70
CA PHE A 192 5.17 -5.20 -19.63
C PHE A 192 4.98 -5.59 -18.17
N TYR A 193 3.74 -5.58 -17.69
CA TYR A 193 3.39 -6.01 -16.34
C TYR A 193 2.21 -6.96 -16.33
N ARG A 194 2.14 -7.79 -15.28
CA ARG A 194 1.03 -8.68 -14.99
C ARG A 194 0.84 -8.76 -13.47
N SER A 195 -0.38 -8.59 -12.99
CA SER A 195 -0.84 -8.83 -11.62
C SER A 195 -1.86 -9.96 -11.58
#